data_aec2681c6836eca1e63fdc043e033fb5
#
_entry.id   aec2681c6836eca1e63fdc043e033fb5
#
_cell.length_a   1.000
_cell.length_b   1.000
_cell.length_c   1.000
_cell.angle_alpha   90.00
_cell.angle_beta   90.00
_cell.angle_gamma   90.00
#
_symmetry.space_group_name_H-M   'P 1'
#
loop_
_entity.id
_entity.type
_entity.pdbx_description
1 polymer ?
#
loop_
_entity_poly.entity_id
_entity_poly.type
_entity_poly.pdbx_seq_one_letter_code
_entity_poly.pdbx_strand_id
1 'polypeptide(L)'
;MLYARTTPMPPTSSQSGRPAYDSRRLRQIFDRRAATFDDVAFLPREIAQRMRERLDYIKVTPASVLDAGCGAGEDIPALRERFPEAPVFGTDLSHGMLARALRHDSGDTSWRRFLPATLGKALGARGPRFAQADFSALPFAAGAFEFIWSNLALHWHSRPDLVFPEWQRVLKVNGLLMFSTLGPDSLKELRGAYAEVEAVHGVASRKHVIDFVDMHDLGDMLVESGFEIPVMDQETLTITYKSPESLLADVRRWGAYPFEREATSNAVARRLHKALLAALEARRRADGTIALTFEVIYGHAWKAVPRTTAEGHGIVRIEDIGRGSSRNR
;
A
#
# COMPACT_ATOMS: atom_id res chain seq x y z
N MET A 1 48.16 3.84 -18.84
CA MET A 1 46.70 3.79 -18.99
C MET A 1 46.06 3.99 -17.62
N LEU A 2 45.51 5.20 -17.38
CA LEU A 2 44.87 5.56 -16.09
C LEU A 2 43.46 5.05 -16.09
N TYR A 3 43.14 4.15 -15.17
CA TYR A 3 41.75 3.79 -14.85
C TYR A 3 41.11 4.91 -14.04
N ALA A 4 40.14 5.59 -14.62
CA ALA A 4 39.30 6.54 -13.91
C ALA A 4 38.44 5.77 -12.91
N ARG A 5 38.62 6.05 -11.63
CA ARG A 5 37.68 5.62 -10.54
C ARG A 5 36.41 6.41 -10.73
N THR A 6 35.34 5.76 -11.13
CA THR A 6 33.99 6.31 -11.04
C THR A 6 33.61 6.40 -9.56
N THR A 7 33.60 7.61 -9.04
CA THR A 7 33.02 7.92 -7.72
C THR A 7 31.51 7.67 -7.79
N PRO A 8 30.89 6.91 -6.87
CA PRO A 8 29.44 6.79 -6.83
C PRO A 8 28.84 8.18 -6.59
N MET A 9 27.84 8.56 -7.39
CA MET A 9 27.06 9.77 -7.17
C MET A 9 26.40 9.69 -5.78
N PRO A 10 26.39 10.80 -5.02
CA PRO A 10 25.65 10.83 -3.78
C PRO A 10 24.15 10.66 -4.07
N PRO A 11 23.37 10.00 -3.17
CA PRO A 11 21.93 9.82 -3.35
C PRO A 11 21.27 11.19 -3.51
N THR A 12 20.37 11.30 -4.47
CA THR A 12 19.61 12.51 -4.78
C THR A 12 18.81 12.93 -3.56
N SER A 13 19.09 14.11 -3.04
CA SER A 13 18.72 14.65 -1.72
C SER A 13 17.26 15.09 -1.57
N SER A 14 16.29 14.52 -2.29
CA SER A 14 14.90 14.98 -2.23
C SER A 14 14.01 14.33 -1.15
N GLN A 15 14.49 13.32 -0.42
CA GLN A 15 13.63 12.54 0.49
C GLN A 15 13.91 12.70 1.98
N SER A 16 14.94 13.43 2.40
CA SER A 16 15.31 13.59 3.82
C SER A 16 14.37 14.47 4.66
N GLY A 17 13.31 15.02 4.07
CA GLY A 17 12.41 16.00 4.71
C GLY A 17 10.97 15.56 4.98
N ARG A 18 10.58 14.31 4.66
CA ARG A 18 9.21 13.86 4.96
C ARG A 18 9.08 13.59 6.45
N PRO A 19 8.10 14.22 7.15
CA PRO A 19 7.86 13.91 8.56
C PRO A 19 7.44 12.44 8.67
N ALA A 20 8.16 11.69 9.50
CA ALA A 20 7.79 10.32 9.80
C ALA A 20 6.43 10.33 10.52
N TYR A 21 5.44 9.62 9.96
CA TYR A 21 4.19 9.38 10.69
C TYR A 21 4.48 8.46 11.87
N ASP A 22 3.94 8.82 13.04
CA ASP A 22 4.02 7.95 14.20
C ASP A 22 3.17 6.68 13.97
N SER A 23 3.82 5.55 13.77
CA SER A 23 3.17 4.25 13.54
C SER A 23 2.22 3.88 14.69
N ARG A 24 2.50 4.30 15.92
CA ARG A 24 1.60 4.08 17.08
C ARG A 24 0.29 4.84 16.90
N ARG A 25 0.38 6.08 16.45
CA ARG A 25 -0.81 6.91 16.19
C ARG A 25 -1.61 6.39 15.01
N LEU A 26 -0.94 5.98 13.94
CA LEU A 26 -1.57 5.35 12.78
C LEU A 26 -2.33 4.09 13.20
N ARG A 27 -1.70 3.21 13.98
CA ARG A 27 -2.35 2.03 14.56
C ARG A 27 -3.62 2.38 15.33
N GLN A 28 -3.56 3.36 16.25
CA GLN A 28 -4.73 3.78 17.02
C GLN A 28 -5.87 4.33 16.16
N ILE A 29 -5.55 4.96 15.03
CA ILE A 29 -6.55 5.44 14.07
C ILE A 29 -7.26 4.26 13.42
N PHE A 30 -6.51 3.28 12.90
CA PHE A 30 -7.09 2.10 12.26
C PHE A 30 -7.79 1.17 13.25
N ASP A 31 -7.29 1.01 14.48
CA ASP A 31 -7.97 0.27 15.53
C ASP A 31 -9.37 0.83 15.80
N ARG A 32 -9.51 2.18 15.90
CA ARG A 32 -10.81 2.84 16.10
C ARG A 32 -11.76 2.71 14.91
N ARG A 33 -11.21 2.68 13.69
CA ARG A 33 -11.98 2.61 12.44
C ARG A 33 -12.33 1.19 12.03
N ALA A 34 -11.67 0.21 12.60
CA ALA A 34 -11.91 -1.19 12.27
C ALA A 34 -13.42 -1.56 12.32
N ALA A 35 -14.20 -0.98 13.25
CA ALA A 35 -15.62 -1.28 13.40
C ALA A 35 -16.49 -0.82 12.21
N THR A 36 -16.10 0.25 11.52
CA THR A 36 -16.88 0.90 10.43
C THR A 36 -16.16 0.90 9.08
N PHE A 37 -15.08 0.13 8.97
CA PHE A 37 -14.25 0.14 7.74
C PHE A 37 -15.01 -0.36 6.51
N ASP A 38 -15.90 -1.34 6.67
CA ASP A 38 -16.69 -1.92 5.57
C ASP A 38 -17.56 -0.89 4.85
N ASP A 39 -18.03 0.13 5.57
CA ASP A 39 -18.86 1.20 5.01
C ASP A 39 -18.13 2.01 3.93
N VAL A 40 -16.80 2.00 3.94
CA VAL A 40 -15.95 2.77 3.03
C VAL A 40 -14.95 1.89 2.25
N ALA A 41 -15.07 0.58 2.38
CA ALA A 41 -14.17 -0.37 1.70
C ALA A 41 -14.42 -0.49 0.18
N PHE A 42 -15.37 0.28 -0.37
CA PHE A 42 -15.69 0.22 -1.81
C PHE A 42 -14.47 0.60 -2.68
N LEU A 43 -13.71 1.63 -2.31
CA LEU A 43 -12.51 2.02 -3.04
C LEU A 43 -11.40 0.96 -3.01
N PRO A 44 -10.99 0.43 -1.84
CA PRO A 44 -10.06 -0.70 -1.79
C PRO A 44 -10.54 -1.93 -2.57
N ARG A 45 -11.82 -2.27 -2.54
CA ARG A 45 -12.40 -3.40 -3.30
C ARG A 45 -12.30 -3.20 -4.80
N GLU A 46 -12.65 -2.01 -5.29
CA GLU A 46 -12.54 -1.65 -6.70
C GLU A 46 -11.08 -1.74 -7.17
N ILE A 47 -10.16 -1.19 -6.39
CA ILE A 47 -8.73 -1.20 -6.74
C ILE A 47 -8.17 -2.63 -6.68
N ALA A 48 -8.57 -3.44 -5.70
CA ALA A 48 -8.20 -4.84 -5.65
C ALA A 48 -8.67 -5.63 -6.89
N GLN A 49 -9.88 -5.35 -7.37
CA GLN A 49 -10.37 -5.96 -8.61
C GLN A 49 -9.48 -5.59 -9.80
N ARG A 50 -9.16 -4.30 -9.95
CA ARG A 50 -8.27 -3.81 -11.03
C ARG A 50 -6.86 -4.39 -10.93
N MET A 51 -6.34 -4.58 -9.72
CA MET A 51 -5.08 -5.28 -9.50
C MET A 51 -5.16 -6.75 -9.94
N ARG A 52 -6.26 -7.46 -9.63
CA ARG A 52 -6.46 -8.86 -10.07
C ARG A 52 -6.51 -8.97 -11.59
N GLU A 53 -7.21 -8.05 -12.27
CA GLU A 53 -7.25 -7.98 -13.73
C GLU A 53 -5.84 -7.82 -14.34
N ARG A 54 -4.97 -7.01 -13.71
CA ARG A 54 -3.56 -6.88 -14.12
C ARG A 54 -2.76 -8.14 -13.83
N LEU A 55 -3.05 -8.83 -12.72
CA LEU A 55 -2.41 -10.10 -12.35
C LEU A 55 -2.72 -11.23 -13.37
N ASP A 56 -3.85 -11.15 -14.08
CA ASP A 56 -4.19 -12.16 -15.09
C ASP A 56 -3.23 -12.20 -16.29
N TYR A 57 -2.52 -11.10 -16.54
CA TYR A 57 -1.48 -11.02 -17.56
C TYR A 57 -0.11 -11.53 -17.06
N ILE A 58 0.03 -11.83 -15.77
CA ILE A 58 1.29 -12.26 -15.16
C ILE A 58 1.20 -13.76 -14.84
N LYS A 59 2.09 -14.54 -15.44
CA LYS A 59 2.17 -15.99 -15.18
C LYS A 59 2.95 -16.23 -13.89
N VAL A 60 2.26 -16.48 -12.79
CA VAL A 60 2.85 -16.81 -11.50
C VAL A 60 2.06 -17.93 -10.82
N THR A 61 2.77 -18.87 -10.21
CA THR A 61 2.22 -19.97 -9.40
C THR A 61 2.99 -20.03 -8.08
N PRO A 62 2.72 -19.10 -7.15
CA PRO A 62 3.49 -19.01 -5.91
C PRO A 62 3.15 -20.17 -4.99
N ALA A 63 4.17 -20.67 -4.26
CA ALA A 63 3.98 -21.63 -3.18
C ALA A 63 3.64 -20.97 -1.85
N SER A 64 3.74 -19.63 -1.73
CA SER A 64 3.38 -18.86 -0.54
C SER A 64 3.07 -17.40 -0.90
N VAL A 65 2.02 -16.84 -0.29
CA VAL A 65 1.51 -15.48 -0.56
C VAL A 65 1.48 -14.68 0.74
N LEU A 66 1.94 -13.43 0.68
CA LEU A 66 1.77 -12.44 1.74
C LEU A 66 0.86 -11.32 1.25
N ASP A 67 -0.21 -11.02 2.00
CA ASP A 67 -0.98 -9.79 1.88
C ASP A 67 -0.44 -8.78 2.91
N ALA A 68 0.35 -7.82 2.43
CA ALA A 68 1.03 -6.83 3.27
C ALA A 68 0.17 -5.57 3.41
N GLY A 69 -0.35 -5.33 4.61
CA GLY A 69 -1.37 -4.32 4.88
C GLY A 69 -2.77 -4.83 4.55
N CYS A 70 -3.07 -6.04 4.97
CA CYS A 70 -4.29 -6.76 4.60
C CYS A 70 -5.59 -6.13 5.17
N GLY A 71 -5.49 -5.14 6.06
CA GLY A 71 -6.65 -4.51 6.69
C GLY A 71 -7.59 -5.53 7.33
N ALA A 72 -8.86 -5.49 6.94
CA ALA A 72 -9.88 -6.44 7.38
C ALA A 72 -9.87 -7.78 6.62
N GLY A 73 -8.84 -8.03 5.79
CA GLY A 73 -8.67 -9.29 5.06
C GLY A 73 -9.52 -9.42 3.80
N GLU A 74 -9.94 -8.30 3.21
CA GLU A 74 -10.85 -8.26 2.07
C GLU A 74 -10.31 -9.01 0.83
N ASP A 75 -8.99 -8.97 0.61
CA ASP A 75 -8.35 -9.60 -0.55
C ASP A 75 -8.00 -11.08 -0.33
N ILE A 76 -7.94 -11.54 0.92
CA ILE A 76 -7.54 -12.91 1.27
C ILE A 76 -8.38 -14.00 0.57
N PRO A 77 -9.73 -13.91 0.51
CA PRO A 77 -10.54 -14.92 -0.18
C PRO A 77 -10.19 -15.03 -1.66
N ALA A 78 -10.03 -13.91 -2.36
CA ALA A 78 -9.71 -13.89 -3.79
C ALA A 78 -8.28 -14.41 -4.07
N LEU A 79 -7.31 -14.09 -3.20
CA LEU A 79 -5.95 -14.62 -3.28
C LEU A 79 -5.91 -16.15 -3.09
N ARG A 80 -6.74 -16.69 -2.18
CA ARG A 80 -6.87 -18.14 -1.98
C ARG A 80 -7.55 -18.85 -3.14
N GLU A 81 -8.59 -18.23 -3.70
CA GLU A 81 -9.25 -18.74 -4.89
C GLU A 81 -8.27 -18.81 -6.07
N ARG A 82 -7.48 -17.76 -6.25
CA ARG A 82 -6.48 -17.68 -7.32
C ARG A 82 -5.31 -18.64 -7.13
N PHE A 83 -4.88 -18.88 -5.89
CA PHE A 83 -3.74 -19.73 -5.54
C PHE A 83 -4.11 -20.79 -4.50
N PRO A 84 -4.92 -21.79 -4.88
CA PRO A 84 -5.51 -22.74 -3.91
C PRO A 84 -4.47 -23.61 -3.19
N GLU A 85 -3.29 -23.80 -3.79
CA GLU A 85 -2.21 -24.60 -3.19
C GLU A 85 -1.28 -23.76 -2.30
N ALA A 86 -1.35 -22.43 -2.40
CA ALA A 86 -0.48 -21.52 -1.64
C ALA A 86 -1.13 -21.11 -0.31
N PRO A 87 -0.45 -21.25 0.82
CA PRO A 87 -0.87 -20.59 2.05
C PRO A 87 -0.80 -19.07 1.90
N VAL A 88 -1.91 -18.38 2.22
CA VAL A 88 -1.99 -16.93 2.24
C VAL A 88 -1.85 -16.44 3.66
N PHE A 89 -0.91 -15.50 3.87
CA PHE A 89 -0.64 -14.82 5.14
C PHE A 89 -1.08 -13.36 5.03
N GLY A 90 -1.62 -12.79 6.10
CA GLY A 90 -1.96 -11.38 6.17
C GLY A 90 -1.15 -10.68 7.25
N THR A 91 -0.69 -9.46 6.97
CA THR A 91 -0.10 -8.58 7.98
C THR A 91 -0.75 -7.22 7.96
N ASP A 92 -0.97 -6.64 9.13
CA ASP A 92 -1.44 -5.27 9.29
C ASP A 92 -0.88 -4.66 10.58
N LEU A 93 -0.74 -3.36 10.62
CA LEU A 93 -0.29 -2.63 11.80
C LEU A 93 -1.37 -2.61 12.90
N SER A 94 -2.66 -2.63 12.52
CA SER A 94 -3.81 -2.52 13.41
C SER A 94 -4.28 -3.88 13.90
N HIS A 95 -4.27 -4.06 15.21
CA HIS A 95 -4.89 -5.23 15.84
C HIS A 95 -6.40 -5.29 15.57
N GLY A 96 -7.07 -4.14 15.58
CA GLY A 96 -8.50 -4.04 15.31
C GLY A 96 -8.87 -4.54 13.91
N MET A 97 -8.07 -4.20 12.90
CA MET A 97 -8.24 -4.70 11.53
C MET A 97 -8.02 -6.21 11.46
N LEU A 98 -6.93 -6.71 12.03
CA LEU A 98 -6.66 -8.16 12.05
C LEU A 98 -7.73 -8.97 12.79
N ALA A 99 -8.29 -8.44 13.88
CA ALA A 99 -9.39 -9.08 14.58
C ALA A 99 -10.65 -9.17 13.70
N ARG A 100 -10.86 -8.24 12.78
CA ARG A 100 -11.92 -8.35 11.76
C ARG A 100 -11.57 -9.36 10.68
N ALA A 101 -10.36 -9.30 10.15
CA ALA A 101 -9.86 -10.26 9.16
C ALA A 101 -10.06 -11.70 9.65
N LEU A 102 -9.72 -11.98 10.90
CA LEU A 102 -9.95 -13.28 11.54
C LEU A 102 -11.43 -13.67 11.60
N ARG A 103 -12.35 -12.72 11.85
CA ARG A 103 -13.80 -12.99 11.86
C ARG A 103 -14.33 -13.25 10.46
N HIS A 104 -13.92 -12.46 9.47
CA HIS A 104 -14.32 -12.63 8.07
C HIS A 104 -13.85 -13.98 7.52
N ASP A 105 -12.62 -14.39 7.88
CA ASP A 105 -12.05 -15.62 7.43
C ASP A 105 -12.56 -16.85 8.16
N SER A 106 -12.94 -16.71 9.43
CA SER A 106 -13.50 -17.83 10.20
C SER A 106 -14.85 -18.28 9.66
N GLY A 107 -15.47 -17.57 8.69
CA GLY A 107 -16.76 -17.85 8.05
C GLY A 107 -17.64 -18.74 8.92
N ASP A 108 -18.90 -18.84 8.90
CA ASP A 108 -19.69 -19.61 9.85
C ASP A 108 -19.19 -21.08 10.03
N THR A 109 -18.07 -21.22 10.75
CA THR A 109 -17.48 -22.50 11.17
C THR A 109 -18.05 -22.95 12.51
N SER A 110 -19.22 -22.43 12.89
CA SER A 110 -19.91 -22.82 14.13
C SER A 110 -20.10 -24.34 14.24
N TRP A 111 -20.24 -25.04 13.10
CA TRP A 111 -20.27 -26.50 13.02
C TRP A 111 -18.95 -27.19 13.36
N ARG A 112 -17.79 -26.53 13.18
CA ARG A 112 -16.46 -27.11 13.52
C ARG A 112 -16.28 -27.36 15.00
N ARG A 113 -16.99 -26.59 15.88
CA ARG A 113 -16.98 -26.80 17.33
C ARG A 113 -17.59 -28.15 17.74
N PHE A 114 -18.36 -28.76 16.87
CA PHE A 114 -18.97 -30.08 17.09
C PHE A 114 -18.12 -31.25 16.54
N LEU A 115 -16.99 -30.95 15.87
CA LEU A 115 -16.09 -31.98 15.38
C LEU A 115 -15.09 -32.40 16.46
N PRO A 116 -14.77 -33.71 16.57
CA PRO A 116 -13.66 -34.18 17.36
C PRO A 116 -12.36 -33.48 16.96
N ALA A 117 -11.51 -33.13 17.92
CA ALA A 117 -10.26 -32.41 17.71
C ALA A 117 -9.31 -33.13 16.71
N THR A 118 -9.40 -34.45 16.62
CA THR A 118 -8.66 -35.28 15.66
C THR A 118 -9.12 -35.05 14.21
N LEU A 119 -10.42 -34.86 13.98
CA LEU A 119 -10.98 -34.62 12.65
C LEU A 119 -10.74 -33.18 12.21
N GLY A 120 -10.77 -32.22 13.13
CA GLY A 120 -10.41 -30.83 12.87
C GLY A 120 -8.95 -30.65 12.42
N LYS A 121 -8.03 -31.47 12.95
CA LYS A 121 -6.63 -31.54 12.48
C LYS A 121 -6.49 -32.22 11.11
N ALA A 122 -7.27 -33.27 10.84
CA ALA A 122 -7.23 -34.02 9.58
C ALA A 122 -7.83 -33.22 8.39
N LEU A 123 -8.84 -32.37 8.64
CA LEU A 123 -9.41 -31.47 7.62
C LEU A 123 -8.52 -30.23 7.35
N GLY A 124 -7.30 -30.23 7.90
CA GLY A 124 -6.27 -29.23 7.68
C GLY A 124 -6.72 -27.86 8.13
N ALA A 125 -6.26 -27.42 9.29
CA ALA A 125 -6.40 -26.04 9.73
C ALA A 125 -5.56 -25.14 8.80
N ARG A 126 -5.98 -24.96 7.55
CA ARG A 126 -5.55 -23.85 6.67
C ARG A 126 -6.30 -22.61 7.10
N GLY A 127 -6.20 -22.27 8.41
CA GLY A 127 -6.70 -21.01 8.93
C GLY A 127 -5.86 -19.87 8.38
N PRO A 128 -6.40 -18.64 8.36
CA PRO A 128 -5.63 -17.46 8.01
C PRO A 128 -4.48 -17.35 8.98
N ARG A 129 -3.34 -17.03 8.44
CA ARG A 129 -2.15 -16.76 9.22
C ARG A 129 -1.99 -15.25 9.22
N PHE A 130 -2.38 -14.61 10.33
CA PHE A 130 -2.26 -13.18 10.51
C PHE A 130 -1.19 -12.84 11.51
N ALA A 131 -0.42 -11.78 11.23
CA ALA A 131 0.56 -11.24 12.14
C ALA A 131 0.43 -9.71 12.21
N GLN A 132 0.44 -9.15 13.42
CA GLN A 132 0.52 -7.71 13.59
C GLN A 132 1.95 -7.26 13.34
N ALA A 133 2.16 -6.43 12.31
CA ALA A 133 3.49 -5.98 11.91
C ALA A 133 3.44 -4.64 11.18
N ASP A 134 4.56 -3.91 11.28
CA ASP A 134 4.89 -2.80 10.40
C ASP A 134 5.52 -3.36 9.10
N PHE A 135 5.21 -2.75 7.94
CA PHE A 135 5.78 -3.15 6.65
C PHE A 135 7.29 -3.09 6.60
N SER A 136 7.89 -2.18 7.35
CA SER A 136 9.34 -1.98 7.39
C SER A 136 10.06 -2.94 8.35
N ALA A 137 9.30 -3.81 9.05
CA ALA A 137 9.83 -4.76 10.01
C ALA A 137 8.92 -5.99 10.13
N LEU A 138 8.92 -6.84 9.11
CA LEU A 138 8.07 -8.02 9.02
C LEU A 138 8.63 -9.18 9.85
N PRO A 139 7.80 -9.90 10.63
CA PRO A 139 8.26 -10.99 11.50
C PRO A 139 8.47 -12.30 10.73
N PHE A 140 9.04 -12.24 9.54
CA PHE A 140 9.27 -13.39 8.68
C PHE A 140 10.76 -13.53 8.31
N ALA A 141 11.18 -14.75 8.06
CA ALA A 141 12.51 -15.04 7.56
C ALA A 141 12.72 -14.46 6.14
N ALA A 142 13.97 -14.21 5.76
CA ALA A 142 14.31 -13.85 4.40
C ALA A 142 13.87 -14.97 3.43
N GLY A 143 13.27 -14.56 2.30
CA GLY A 143 12.80 -15.50 1.30
C GLY A 143 11.64 -16.41 1.74
N ALA A 144 10.77 -15.92 2.64
CA ALA A 144 9.62 -16.69 3.12
C ALA A 144 8.49 -16.78 2.09
N PHE A 145 8.36 -15.79 1.20
CA PHE A 145 7.23 -15.67 0.27
C PHE A 145 7.67 -15.67 -1.18
N GLU A 146 6.82 -16.17 -2.06
CA GLU A 146 7.00 -16.13 -3.51
C GLU A 146 6.15 -15.04 -4.18
N PHE A 147 5.12 -14.57 -3.48
CA PHE A 147 4.29 -13.46 -3.93
C PHE A 147 3.93 -12.55 -2.76
N ILE A 148 4.11 -11.25 -2.95
CA ILE A 148 3.65 -10.20 -2.05
C ILE A 148 2.59 -9.39 -2.79
N TRP A 149 1.42 -9.29 -2.17
CA TRP A 149 0.31 -8.44 -2.54
C TRP A 149 0.17 -7.31 -1.52
N SER A 150 -0.05 -6.08 -1.96
CA SER A 150 -0.33 -4.96 -1.07
C SER A 150 -1.29 -3.98 -1.74
N ASN A 151 -2.53 -3.93 -1.28
CA ASN A 151 -3.56 -3.10 -1.88
C ASN A 151 -3.83 -1.86 -1.03
N LEU A 152 -3.60 -0.66 -1.59
CA LEU A 152 -3.84 0.65 -0.94
C LEU A 152 -3.33 0.77 0.50
N ALA A 153 -2.19 0.17 0.78
CA ALA A 153 -1.59 0.18 2.11
C ALA A 153 -0.30 1.00 2.18
N LEU A 154 0.54 0.98 1.13
CA LEU A 154 1.88 1.57 1.12
C LEU A 154 1.90 3.06 1.47
N HIS A 155 0.93 3.86 1.02
CA HIS A 155 0.89 5.30 1.27
C HIS A 155 0.68 5.68 2.74
N TRP A 156 0.33 4.72 3.60
CA TRP A 156 0.26 4.92 5.04
C TRP A 156 1.63 4.89 5.72
N HIS A 157 2.67 4.44 5.02
CA HIS A 157 4.04 4.50 5.51
C HIS A 157 4.75 5.73 4.94
N SER A 158 5.27 6.61 5.82
CA SER A 158 5.92 7.87 5.40
C SER A 158 7.24 7.68 4.65
N ARG A 159 7.84 6.49 4.75
CA ARG A 159 9.13 6.11 4.19
C ARG A 159 9.02 4.81 3.38
N PRO A 160 8.46 4.84 2.15
CA PRO A 160 8.40 3.65 1.27
C PRO A 160 9.78 3.08 0.95
N ASP A 161 10.80 3.93 0.94
CA ASP A 161 12.21 3.57 0.79
C ASP A 161 12.73 2.61 1.88
N LEU A 162 12.07 2.53 3.04
CA LEU A 162 12.34 1.53 4.08
C LEU A 162 11.48 0.27 3.93
N VAL A 163 10.34 0.38 3.25
CA VAL A 163 9.40 -0.72 3.06
C VAL A 163 9.88 -1.67 1.96
N PHE A 164 10.30 -1.14 0.81
CA PHE A 164 10.73 -1.97 -0.32
C PHE A 164 11.91 -2.89 -0.01
N PRO A 165 12.97 -2.45 0.72
CA PRO A 165 14.03 -3.37 1.14
C PRO A 165 13.55 -4.51 2.02
N GLU A 166 12.56 -4.26 2.89
CA GLU A 166 11.99 -5.27 3.76
C GLU A 166 11.11 -6.27 2.98
N TRP A 167 10.29 -5.78 2.04
CA TRP A 167 9.54 -6.64 1.14
C TRP A 167 10.48 -7.49 0.26
N GLN A 168 11.55 -6.87 -0.25
CA GLN A 168 12.59 -7.59 -0.98
C GLN A 168 13.26 -8.66 -0.13
N ARG A 169 13.53 -8.38 1.16
CA ARG A 169 14.14 -9.35 2.08
C ARG A 169 13.28 -10.59 2.26
N VAL A 170 11.97 -10.43 2.52
CA VAL A 170 11.06 -11.55 2.77
C VAL A 170 10.61 -12.27 1.51
N LEU A 171 10.78 -11.66 0.34
CA LEU A 171 10.47 -12.27 -0.95
C LEU A 171 11.58 -13.23 -1.36
N LYS A 172 11.24 -14.38 -1.95
CA LYS A 172 12.19 -15.29 -2.58
C LYS A 172 12.75 -14.68 -3.86
N VAL A 173 13.93 -15.14 -4.25
CA VAL A 173 14.50 -14.84 -5.59
C VAL A 173 13.50 -15.28 -6.67
N ASN A 174 13.30 -14.45 -7.69
CA ASN A 174 12.27 -14.58 -8.72
C ASN A 174 10.83 -14.52 -8.17
N GLY A 175 10.63 -14.10 -6.93
CA GLY A 175 9.30 -13.82 -6.39
C GLY A 175 8.74 -12.50 -6.91
N LEU A 176 7.42 -12.40 -6.98
CA LEU A 176 6.68 -11.25 -7.47
C LEU A 176 6.23 -10.35 -6.31
N LEU A 177 6.48 -9.06 -6.43
CA LEU A 177 5.81 -8.01 -5.68
C LEU A 177 4.73 -7.39 -6.57
N MET A 178 3.52 -7.21 -6.06
CA MET A 178 2.46 -6.43 -6.69
C MET A 178 1.76 -5.55 -5.67
N PHE A 179 1.61 -4.27 -5.97
CA PHE A 179 1.01 -3.32 -5.03
C PHE A 179 0.20 -2.23 -5.73
N SER A 180 -0.68 -1.60 -4.96
CA SER A 180 -1.31 -0.34 -5.31
C SER A 180 -1.10 0.70 -4.21
N THR A 181 -1.07 1.95 -4.60
CA THR A 181 -0.94 3.09 -3.70
C THR A 181 -1.61 4.33 -4.28
N LEU A 182 -1.71 5.40 -3.50
CA LEU A 182 -2.23 6.67 -3.99
C LEU A 182 -1.08 7.57 -4.45
N GLY A 183 -1.31 8.30 -5.54
CA GLY A 183 -0.39 9.26 -6.12
C GLY A 183 -0.70 10.72 -5.75
N PRO A 184 0.18 11.67 -6.13
CA PRO A 184 0.16 13.07 -5.72
C PRO A 184 -1.14 13.81 -6.03
N ASP A 185 -1.82 13.47 -7.13
CA ASP A 185 -3.07 14.10 -7.56
C ASP A 185 -4.30 13.65 -6.74
N SER A 186 -4.14 12.66 -5.86
CA SER A 186 -5.24 12.21 -5.01
C SER A 186 -5.71 13.32 -4.07
N LEU A 187 -7.03 13.48 -3.96
CA LEU A 187 -7.69 14.46 -3.09
C LEU A 187 -7.34 15.93 -3.41
N LYS A 188 -6.97 16.25 -4.65
CA LYS A 188 -6.56 17.61 -5.05
C LYS A 188 -7.65 18.65 -4.82
N GLU A 189 -8.93 18.30 -5.00
CA GLU A 189 -10.05 19.21 -4.75
C GLU A 189 -10.16 19.57 -3.28
N LEU A 190 -9.94 18.62 -2.40
CA LEU A 190 -9.93 18.84 -0.96
C LEU A 190 -8.73 19.67 -0.51
N ARG A 191 -7.52 19.39 -1.03
CA ARG A 191 -6.34 20.22 -0.76
C ARG A 191 -6.54 21.66 -1.22
N GLY A 192 -7.09 21.86 -2.43
CA GLY A 192 -7.40 23.19 -2.96
C GLY A 192 -8.44 23.94 -2.11
N ALA A 193 -9.48 23.25 -1.62
CA ALA A 193 -10.47 23.86 -0.73
C ALA A 193 -9.88 24.29 0.62
N TYR A 194 -9.00 23.49 1.20
CA TYR A 194 -8.28 23.87 2.43
C TYR A 194 -7.36 25.08 2.21
N ALA A 195 -6.55 25.09 1.15
CA ALA A 195 -5.65 26.19 0.82
C ALA A 195 -6.40 27.52 0.62
N GLU A 196 -7.54 27.48 -0.08
CA GLU A 196 -8.43 28.64 -0.27
C GLU A 196 -8.95 29.17 1.07
N VAL A 197 -9.47 28.29 1.93
CA VAL A 197 -10.02 28.68 3.24
C VAL A 197 -8.94 29.27 4.13
N GLU A 198 -7.74 28.70 4.15
CA GLU A 198 -6.61 29.20 4.92
C GLU A 198 -6.17 30.58 4.47
N ALA A 199 -6.07 30.79 3.15
CA ALA A 199 -5.70 32.09 2.57
C ALA A 199 -6.75 33.17 2.91
N VAL A 200 -8.04 32.89 2.75
CA VAL A 200 -9.13 33.84 3.03
C VAL A 200 -9.21 34.21 4.51
N HIS A 201 -8.92 33.25 5.39
CA HIS A 201 -9.03 33.47 6.85
C HIS A 201 -7.72 33.89 7.53
N GLY A 202 -6.62 34.05 6.76
CA GLY A 202 -5.32 34.44 7.29
C GLY A 202 -4.74 33.41 8.28
N VAL A 203 -5.07 32.13 8.10
CA VAL A 203 -4.55 31.04 8.93
C VAL A 203 -3.32 30.47 8.24
N ALA A 204 -2.30 30.11 9.04
CA ALA A 204 -1.11 29.48 8.50
C ALA A 204 -1.45 28.20 7.73
N SER A 205 -0.82 28.03 6.57
CA SER A 205 -1.02 26.84 5.75
C SER A 205 -0.63 25.59 6.51
N ARG A 206 -1.50 24.59 6.47
CA ARG A 206 -1.33 23.31 7.18
C ARG A 206 -1.47 22.14 6.23
N LYS A 207 -0.84 21.06 6.63
CA LYS A 207 -0.98 19.81 5.90
C LYS A 207 -2.27 19.08 6.33
N HIS A 208 -3.31 19.14 5.49
CA HIS A 208 -4.62 18.53 5.76
C HIS A 208 -4.78 17.16 5.12
N VAL A 209 -3.91 16.78 4.18
CA VAL A 209 -3.87 15.50 3.51
C VAL A 209 -2.43 15.02 3.54
N ILE A 210 -2.21 13.72 3.72
CA ILE A 210 -0.87 13.13 3.66
C ILE A 210 -0.23 13.35 2.28
N ASP A 211 1.10 13.38 2.23
CA ASP A 211 1.82 13.40 0.96
C ASP A 211 1.86 12.00 0.36
N PHE A 212 1.53 11.94 -0.89
CA PHE A 212 1.69 10.73 -1.69
C PHE A 212 2.99 10.79 -2.49
N VAL A 213 3.55 9.63 -2.80
CA VAL A 213 4.78 9.51 -3.58
C VAL A 213 4.43 9.42 -5.05
N ASP A 214 5.23 10.09 -5.89
CA ASP A 214 5.09 10.01 -7.34
C ASP A 214 5.45 8.62 -7.88
N MET A 215 4.86 8.25 -9.02
CA MET A 215 5.07 6.96 -9.67
C MET A 215 6.55 6.72 -10.06
N HIS A 216 7.25 7.76 -10.51
CA HIS A 216 8.66 7.64 -10.90
C HIS A 216 9.54 7.42 -9.68
N ASP A 217 9.32 8.17 -8.61
CA ASP A 217 10.04 7.99 -7.34
C ASP A 217 9.85 6.57 -6.78
N LEU A 218 8.63 6.01 -6.87
CA LEU A 218 8.36 4.62 -6.45
C LEU A 218 9.11 3.62 -7.33
N GLY A 219 9.17 3.86 -8.64
CA GLY A 219 9.92 3.03 -9.58
C GLY A 219 11.42 3.03 -9.28
N ASP A 220 12.00 4.20 -9.01
CA ASP A 220 13.40 4.35 -8.63
C ASP A 220 13.71 3.63 -7.31
N MET A 221 12.86 3.80 -6.29
CA MET A 221 12.98 3.08 -5.02
C MET A 221 12.95 1.56 -5.18
N LEU A 222 12.14 1.02 -6.08
CA LEU A 222 12.11 -0.41 -6.38
C LEU A 222 13.46 -0.88 -6.93
N VAL A 223 14.02 -0.15 -7.92
CA VAL A 223 15.31 -0.48 -8.51
C VAL A 223 16.43 -0.40 -7.47
N GLU A 224 16.47 0.68 -6.68
CA GLU A 224 17.43 0.87 -5.59
C GLU A 224 17.36 -0.23 -4.53
N SER A 225 16.15 -0.76 -4.29
CA SER A 225 15.90 -1.87 -3.35
C SER A 225 16.27 -3.24 -3.92
N GLY A 226 16.74 -3.34 -5.17
CA GLY A 226 17.16 -4.59 -5.79
C GLY A 226 16.02 -5.39 -6.43
N PHE A 227 14.93 -4.72 -6.81
CA PHE A 227 13.93 -5.31 -7.70
C PHE A 227 14.35 -5.11 -9.16
N GLU A 228 13.94 -6.05 -10.02
CA GLU A 228 14.15 -6.00 -11.47
C GLU A 228 12.80 -5.86 -12.19
N ILE A 229 12.89 -5.25 -13.39
CA ILE A 229 11.76 -5.11 -14.32
C ILE A 229 10.54 -4.47 -13.61
N PRO A 230 10.70 -3.30 -12.93
CA PRO A 230 9.55 -2.62 -12.37
C PRO A 230 8.63 -2.15 -13.50
N VAL A 231 7.35 -2.51 -13.41
CA VAL A 231 6.30 -1.99 -14.29
C VAL A 231 5.37 -1.17 -13.42
N MET A 232 5.24 0.10 -13.79
CA MET A 232 4.41 1.06 -13.10
C MET A 232 3.31 1.53 -14.04
N ASP A 233 2.10 1.63 -13.53
CA ASP A 233 0.91 2.12 -14.23
C ASP A 233 0.13 3.04 -13.30
N GLN A 234 -0.59 4.00 -13.86
CA GLN A 234 -1.44 4.88 -13.06
C GLN A 234 -2.78 5.13 -13.75
N GLU A 235 -3.79 5.30 -12.95
CA GLU A 235 -5.09 5.74 -13.43
C GLU A 235 -5.74 6.75 -12.49
N THR A 236 -6.64 7.56 -13.04
CA THR A 236 -7.38 8.54 -12.26
C THR A 236 -8.82 8.07 -12.09
N LEU A 237 -9.22 7.89 -10.83
CA LEU A 237 -10.59 7.59 -10.45
C LEU A 237 -11.26 8.84 -9.88
N THR A 238 -12.52 9.05 -10.23
CA THR A 238 -13.32 10.15 -9.68
C THR A 238 -14.50 9.58 -8.91
N ILE A 239 -14.57 9.90 -7.63
CA ILE A 239 -15.73 9.61 -6.78
C ILE A 239 -16.57 10.89 -6.69
N THR A 240 -17.89 10.77 -6.81
CA THR A 240 -18.81 11.91 -6.78
C THR A 240 -19.70 11.87 -5.54
N TYR A 241 -19.93 13.04 -4.96
CA TYR A 241 -20.71 13.21 -3.74
C TYR A 241 -21.86 14.18 -3.98
N LYS A 242 -22.98 13.94 -3.28
CA LYS A 242 -24.14 14.83 -3.30
C LYS A 242 -24.00 16.01 -2.34
N SER A 243 -23.13 15.91 -1.34
CA SER A 243 -22.88 16.99 -0.38
C SER A 243 -21.45 17.02 0.13
N PRO A 244 -20.91 18.20 0.53
CA PRO A 244 -19.61 18.33 1.16
C PRO A 244 -19.48 17.52 2.43
N GLU A 245 -20.56 17.38 3.21
CA GLU A 245 -20.58 16.64 4.48
C GLU A 245 -20.32 15.15 4.25
N SER A 246 -20.97 14.56 3.22
CA SER A 246 -20.77 13.15 2.88
C SER A 246 -19.34 12.90 2.39
N LEU A 247 -18.80 13.80 1.55
CA LEU A 247 -17.41 13.76 1.12
C LEU A 247 -16.44 13.77 2.32
N LEU A 248 -16.59 14.74 3.22
CA LEU A 248 -15.73 14.85 4.39
C LEU A 248 -15.89 13.69 5.36
N ALA A 249 -17.09 13.10 5.47
CA ALA A 249 -17.31 11.93 6.29
C ALA A 249 -16.52 10.72 5.78
N ASP A 250 -16.55 10.45 4.48
CA ASP A 250 -15.82 9.34 3.87
C ASP A 250 -14.30 9.55 3.94
N VAL A 251 -13.82 10.76 3.62
CA VAL A 251 -12.39 11.08 3.76
C VAL A 251 -11.90 10.85 5.20
N ARG A 252 -12.70 11.19 6.21
CA ARG A 252 -12.38 10.88 7.62
C ARG A 252 -12.33 9.38 7.90
N ARG A 253 -13.25 8.63 7.33
CA ARG A 253 -13.32 7.16 7.50
C ARG A 253 -12.16 6.47 6.81
N TRP A 254 -11.74 6.91 5.62
CA TRP A 254 -10.57 6.37 4.92
C TRP A 254 -9.25 6.67 5.63
N GLY A 255 -9.16 7.73 6.42
CA GLY A 255 -7.95 8.07 7.14
C GLY A 255 -7.06 9.13 6.52
N ALA A 256 -7.43 9.69 5.40
CA ALA A 256 -6.64 10.73 4.70
C ALA A 256 -6.48 12.06 5.46
N TYR A 257 -6.97 12.13 6.69
CA TYR A 257 -6.87 13.32 7.55
C TYR A 257 -5.49 13.46 8.18
N PRO A 258 -5.05 14.71 8.42
CA PRO A 258 -3.78 14.97 9.06
C PRO A 258 -3.75 14.38 10.47
N PHE A 259 -2.61 13.84 10.79
CA PHE A 259 -2.37 13.21 12.08
C PHE A 259 -2.19 14.22 13.22
N GLU A 260 -2.02 15.51 12.92
CA GLU A 260 -1.82 16.56 13.89
C GLU A 260 -3.11 17.37 14.14
N ARG A 261 -3.63 17.27 15.36
CA ARG A 261 -4.63 18.21 15.86
C ARG A 261 -3.89 19.26 16.67
N GLU A 262 -3.59 20.41 16.08
CA GLU A 262 -3.24 21.56 16.86
C GLU A 262 -4.44 22.08 17.66
N ALA A 263 -4.16 22.58 18.88
CA ALA A 263 -5.16 23.16 19.75
C ALA A 263 -5.67 24.49 19.14
N THR A 264 -6.67 24.37 18.28
CA THR A 264 -7.41 25.52 17.76
C THR A 264 -8.65 25.72 18.62
N SER A 265 -9.00 26.98 18.95
CA SER A 265 -10.23 27.23 19.72
C SER A 265 -11.44 26.67 18.97
N ASN A 266 -12.42 26.14 19.71
CA ASN A 266 -13.63 25.54 19.13
C ASN A 266 -14.39 26.52 18.21
N ALA A 267 -14.30 27.82 18.44
CA ALA A 267 -14.95 28.85 17.62
C ALA A 267 -14.26 28.98 16.25
N VAL A 268 -12.93 29.04 16.23
CA VAL A 268 -12.14 29.11 14.99
C VAL A 268 -12.30 27.81 14.19
N ALA A 269 -12.22 26.66 14.84
CA ALA A 269 -12.42 25.37 14.19
C ALA A 269 -13.78 25.26 13.51
N ARG A 270 -14.88 25.70 14.17
CA ARG A 270 -16.23 25.73 13.57
C ARG A 270 -16.30 26.69 12.37
N ARG A 271 -15.70 27.86 12.49
CA ARG A 271 -15.66 28.85 11.38
C ARG A 271 -14.96 28.29 10.15
N LEU A 272 -13.76 27.69 10.33
CA LEU A 272 -12.99 27.09 9.25
C LEU A 272 -13.72 25.89 8.63
N HIS A 273 -14.36 25.06 9.46
CA HIS A 273 -15.16 23.95 8.95
C HIS A 273 -16.35 24.42 8.09
N LYS A 274 -17.07 25.47 8.52
CA LYS A 274 -18.17 26.07 7.73
C LYS A 274 -17.63 26.62 6.40
N ALA A 275 -16.48 27.32 6.43
CA ALA A 275 -15.85 27.83 5.23
C ALA A 275 -15.42 26.71 4.28
N LEU A 276 -14.86 25.61 4.81
CA LEU A 276 -14.50 24.44 4.01
C LEU A 276 -15.72 23.80 3.31
N LEU A 277 -16.83 23.65 4.01
CA LEU A 277 -18.06 23.16 3.40
C LEU A 277 -18.52 24.07 2.25
N ALA A 278 -18.46 25.40 2.43
CA ALA A 278 -18.80 26.36 1.38
C ALA A 278 -17.82 26.31 0.20
N ALA A 279 -16.53 26.17 0.44
CA ALA A 279 -15.51 26.03 -0.60
C ALA A 279 -15.67 24.73 -1.40
N LEU A 280 -16.04 23.64 -0.78
CA LEU A 280 -16.36 22.37 -1.46
C LEU A 280 -17.67 22.48 -2.24
N GLU A 281 -18.70 23.14 -1.68
CA GLU A 281 -19.96 23.39 -2.36
C GLU A 281 -19.77 24.23 -3.63
N ALA A 282 -18.90 25.23 -3.59
CA ALA A 282 -18.55 26.06 -4.76
C ALA A 282 -17.90 25.24 -5.92
N ARG A 283 -17.41 24.04 -5.64
CA ARG A 283 -16.85 23.10 -6.63
C ARG A 283 -17.90 22.15 -7.22
N ARG A 284 -19.18 22.37 -6.91
CA ARG A 284 -20.29 21.58 -7.45
C ARG A 284 -20.32 21.68 -8.98
N ARG A 285 -20.39 20.53 -9.62
CA ARG A 285 -20.46 20.39 -11.08
C ARG A 285 -21.88 20.67 -11.60
N ALA A 286 -22.01 20.82 -12.90
CA ALA A 286 -23.30 21.03 -13.56
C ALA A 286 -24.28 19.85 -13.36
N ASP A 287 -23.77 18.63 -13.15
CA ASP A 287 -24.57 17.44 -12.84
C ASP A 287 -25.05 17.38 -11.38
N GLY A 288 -24.79 18.43 -10.59
CA GLY A 288 -25.18 18.50 -9.19
C GLY A 288 -24.29 17.72 -8.24
N THR A 289 -23.13 17.21 -8.67
CA THR A 289 -22.21 16.45 -7.84
C THR A 289 -20.94 17.24 -7.49
N ILE A 290 -20.25 16.81 -6.42
CA ILE A 290 -18.93 17.28 -6.03
C ILE A 290 -17.94 16.13 -6.26
N ALA A 291 -16.92 16.38 -7.07
CA ALA A 291 -15.91 15.36 -7.38
C ALA A 291 -14.79 15.31 -6.36
N LEU A 292 -14.28 14.13 -6.17
CA LEU A 292 -13.04 13.85 -5.44
C LEU A 292 -12.17 12.92 -6.28
N THR A 293 -10.98 13.38 -6.61
CA THR A 293 -10.04 12.65 -7.47
C THR A 293 -9.15 11.73 -6.64
N PHE A 294 -8.94 10.53 -7.14
CA PHE A 294 -7.94 9.57 -6.67
C PHE A 294 -7.04 9.20 -7.83
N GLU A 295 -5.78 9.51 -7.72
CA GLU A 295 -4.73 8.97 -8.58
C GLU A 295 -4.26 7.67 -7.96
N VAL A 296 -4.47 6.57 -8.66
CA VAL A 296 -4.07 5.24 -8.20
C VAL A 296 -2.87 4.78 -8.99
N ILE A 297 -1.81 4.45 -8.29
CA ILE A 297 -0.59 3.91 -8.85
C ILE A 297 -0.57 2.41 -8.58
N TYR A 298 -0.32 1.63 -9.63
CA TYR A 298 -0.11 0.19 -9.58
C TYR A 298 1.34 -0.10 -9.91
N GLY A 299 1.96 -0.95 -9.13
CA GLY A 299 3.32 -1.38 -9.37
C GLY A 299 3.47 -2.88 -9.24
N HIS A 300 4.31 -3.47 -10.10
CA HIS A 300 4.82 -4.82 -9.88
C HIS A 300 6.29 -4.91 -10.27
N ALA A 301 7.01 -5.79 -9.59
CA ALA A 301 8.42 -6.02 -9.84
C ALA A 301 8.83 -7.41 -9.34
N TRP A 302 9.95 -7.90 -9.85
CA TRP A 302 10.49 -9.20 -9.47
C TRP A 302 11.72 -9.03 -8.60
N LYS A 303 11.87 -9.89 -7.58
CA LYS A 303 13.13 -9.92 -6.84
C LYS A 303 14.23 -10.47 -7.72
N ALA A 304 15.25 -9.63 -7.94
CA ALA A 304 16.41 -9.98 -8.73
C ALA A 304 17.16 -11.20 -8.18
N VAL A 305 17.75 -11.95 -9.09
CA VAL A 305 18.77 -12.93 -8.72
C VAL A 305 20.04 -12.16 -8.32
N PRO A 306 20.64 -12.43 -7.14
CA PRO A 306 21.86 -11.78 -6.73
C PRO A 306 22.95 -11.91 -7.81
N ARG A 307 23.55 -10.78 -8.19
CA ARG A 307 24.69 -10.74 -9.14
C ARG A 307 26.03 -10.70 -8.45
N THR A 308 26.01 -10.55 -7.11
CA THR A 308 27.20 -10.56 -6.27
C THR A 308 26.99 -11.46 -5.06
N THR A 309 28.06 -12.06 -4.54
CA THR A 309 28.04 -12.76 -3.25
C THR A 309 27.95 -11.78 -2.08
N ALA A 310 27.71 -12.27 -0.87
CA ALA A 310 27.70 -11.44 0.33
C ALA A 310 29.02 -10.69 0.57
N GLU A 311 30.14 -11.24 0.06
CA GLU A 311 31.48 -10.65 0.12
C GLU A 311 31.76 -9.66 -1.04
N GLY A 312 30.78 -9.40 -1.91
CA GLY A 312 30.89 -8.45 -3.01
C GLY A 312 31.53 -9.01 -4.29
N HIS A 313 31.78 -10.31 -4.39
CA HIS A 313 32.30 -10.94 -5.61
C HIS A 313 31.19 -11.12 -6.64
N GLY A 314 31.48 -10.78 -7.91
CA GLY A 314 30.55 -10.98 -9.03
C GLY A 314 30.21 -12.46 -9.24
N ILE A 315 28.92 -12.79 -9.32
CA ILE A 315 28.43 -14.13 -9.65
C ILE A 315 28.32 -14.22 -11.18
N VAL A 316 29.17 -15.03 -11.81
CA VAL A 316 29.10 -15.36 -13.25
C VAL A 316 28.42 -16.72 -13.37
N ARG A 317 27.27 -16.78 -14.04
CA ARG A 317 26.57 -18.05 -14.27
C ARG A 317 27.20 -18.79 -15.43
N ILE A 318 27.34 -20.12 -15.29
CA ILE A 318 27.88 -21.00 -16.34
C ILE A 318 27.08 -20.86 -17.64
N GLU A 319 25.78 -20.59 -17.56
CA GLU A 319 24.86 -20.36 -18.69
C GLU A 319 25.18 -19.11 -19.50
N ASP A 320 25.84 -18.11 -18.89
CA ASP A 320 26.23 -16.86 -19.53
C ASP A 320 27.60 -16.96 -20.21
N ILE A 321 28.40 -17.96 -19.90
CA ILE A 321 29.79 -18.16 -20.44
C ILE A 321 29.77 -18.67 -21.88
N GLY A 322 28.65 -19.24 -22.38
CA GLY A 322 28.56 -19.85 -23.72
C GLY A 322 28.01 -18.96 -24.85
N ARG A 323 27.52 -17.73 -24.58
CA ARG A 323 26.82 -16.90 -25.58
C ARG A 323 27.70 -15.84 -26.26
N GLY A 324 29.00 -15.87 -26.08
CA GLY A 324 29.95 -14.83 -26.51
C GLY A 324 30.85 -15.19 -27.70
N SER A 325 30.45 -15.99 -28.69
CA SER A 325 31.23 -16.10 -29.93
C SER A 325 30.44 -16.69 -31.10
N SER A 326 29.57 -15.90 -31.71
CA SER A 326 29.27 -16.06 -33.14
C SER A 326 28.99 -14.69 -33.78
N ARG A 327 30.04 -13.84 -33.80
CA ARG A 327 30.13 -12.77 -34.80
C ARG A 327 31.44 -13.00 -35.55
N ASN A 328 31.26 -13.39 -36.78
CA ASN A 328 32.12 -13.30 -37.97
C ASN A 328 32.30 -14.64 -38.69
N ARG A 329 31.53 -14.82 -39.70
CA ARG A 329 32.01 -14.90 -41.09
C ARG A 329 30.85 -14.76 -42.05
#